data_02d83db72e9bcafab6c43dbf0071a3ab
#
_entry.id   02d83db72e9bcafab6c43dbf0071a3ab
#
_cell.length_a   1.000
_cell.length_b   1.000
_cell.length_c   1.000
_cell.angle_alpha   90.00
_cell.angle_beta   90.00
_cell.angle_gamma   90.00
#
_symmetry.space_group_name_H-M   'P 1'
#
loop_
_entity.id
_entity.type
_entity.pdbx_description
1 polymer ?
#
loop_
_entity_poly.entity_id
_entity_poly.type
_entity_poly.pdbx_seq_one_letter_code
_entity_poly.pdbx_strand_id
1 'polypeptide(L)'
;IKRIEDKGVGWKTVELEVGIDTFRLVTEDDPTKHVMHTERYHVPQDVVDAVHATKAAGHRVVAVGTTAVRSLESAWDPEAPASTPAVTARRFEGAPDSAAVTGRGDIVERRDATTNLYLMPGSTYHVVDALITNFHVPRSTLMMLVSALATREQIMAAYQAAIDERYRFLSFGDAMLIR
;
A
#
# COMPACT_ATOMS: atom_id res chain seq x y z
N ILE A 1 -9.96 -17.08 4.30
CA ILE A 1 -10.79 -16.24 3.42
C ILE A 1 -12.26 -16.42 3.80
N LYS A 2 -12.84 -17.65 3.71
CA LYS A 2 -14.26 -17.90 3.99
C LYS A 2 -14.77 -17.27 5.29
N ARG A 3 -14.00 -17.35 6.39
CA ARG A 3 -14.39 -16.73 7.69
C ARG A 3 -14.41 -15.20 7.64
N ILE A 4 -13.71 -14.57 6.71
CA ILE A 4 -13.71 -13.12 6.48
C ILE A 4 -14.97 -12.76 5.70
N GLU A 5 -15.25 -13.51 4.64
CA GLU A 5 -16.45 -13.35 3.81
C GLU A 5 -17.74 -13.58 4.61
N ASP A 6 -17.77 -14.62 5.47
CA ASP A 6 -18.89 -14.91 6.39
C ASP A 6 -19.19 -13.74 7.36
N LYS A 7 -18.23 -12.81 7.55
CA LYS A 7 -18.40 -11.57 8.31
C LYS A 7 -18.81 -10.35 7.46
N GLY A 8 -19.08 -10.57 6.16
CA GLY A 8 -19.47 -9.51 5.23
C GLY A 8 -18.30 -8.67 4.71
N VAL A 9 -17.06 -9.12 4.87
CA VAL A 9 -15.88 -8.45 4.32
C VAL A 9 -15.60 -9.00 2.92
N GLY A 10 -15.57 -8.12 1.91
CA GLY A 10 -15.21 -8.50 0.55
C GLY A 10 -13.73 -8.92 0.45
N TRP A 11 -13.47 -9.93 -0.36
CA TRP A 11 -12.12 -10.39 -0.66
C TRP A 11 -11.87 -10.35 -2.16
N LYS A 12 -10.78 -9.69 -2.56
CA LYS A 12 -10.36 -9.55 -3.95
C LYS A 12 -8.86 -9.80 -4.07
N THR A 13 -8.39 -10.09 -5.27
CA THR A 13 -6.98 -10.35 -5.56
C THR A 13 -6.47 -9.47 -6.69
N VAL A 14 -5.23 -9.06 -6.59
CA VAL A 14 -4.44 -8.38 -7.62
C VAL A 14 -3.20 -9.20 -7.93
N GLU A 15 -2.59 -8.98 -9.07
CA GLU A 15 -1.38 -9.68 -9.48
C GLU A 15 -0.22 -8.69 -9.61
N LEU A 16 0.98 -9.13 -9.24
CA LEU A 16 2.23 -8.42 -9.50
C LEU A 16 3.36 -9.44 -9.64
N GLU A 17 4.10 -9.34 -10.72
CA GLU A 17 5.29 -10.15 -10.98
C GLU A 17 6.47 -9.56 -10.19
N VAL A 18 6.76 -10.16 -9.03
CA VAL A 18 7.80 -9.68 -8.12
C VAL A 18 9.18 -9.98 -8.69
N GLY A 19 9.96 -8.93 -8.95
CA GLY A 19 11.37 -9.05 -9.32
C GLY A 19 12.28 -9.28 -8.11
N ILE A 20 13.49 -9.80 -8.37
CA ILE A 20 14.53 -10.01 -7.34
C ILE A 20 14.88 -8.71 -6.62
N ASP A 21 14.83 -7.60 -7.34
CA ASP A 21 15.17 -6.27 -6.81
C ASP A 21 14.20 -5.76 -5.74
N THR A 22 13.00 -6.35 -5.60
CA THR A 22 12.05 -6.00 -4.52
C THR A 22 12.65 -6.17 -3.13
N PHE A 23 13.57 -7.12 -2.98
CA PHE A 23 14.26 -7.40 -1.71
C PHE A 23 15.61 -6.72 -1.57
N ARG A 24 15.99 -5.88 -2.55
CA ARG A 24 17.25 -5.16 -2.54
C ARG A 24 17.25 -4.08 -1.47
N LEU A 25 18.38 -3.92 -0.80
CA LEU A 25 18.57 -2.82 0.15
C LEU A 25 18.76 -1.50 -0.61
N VAL A 26 18.25 -0.44 -0.04
CA VAL A 26 18.54 0.93 -0.48
C VAL A 26 19.96 1.24 -0.04
N THR A 27 20.87 1.39 -1.00
CA THR A 27 22.29 1.63 -0.77
C THR A 27 22.65 3.11 -0.79
N GLU A 28 21.80 3.93 -1.37
CA GLU A 28 21.94 5.36 -1.46
C GLU A 28 21.84 6.01 -0.08
N ASP A 29 22.73 6.99 0.20
CA ASP A 29 22.66 7.78 1.44
C ASP A 29 21.38 8.63 1.50
N ASP A 30 20.92 9.10 0.34
CA ASP A 30 19.65 9.78 0.16
C ASP A 30 18.65 8.82 -0.49
N PRO A 31 17.69 8.28 0.26
CA PRO A 31 16.74 7.32 -0.27
C PRO A 31 15.84 7.86 -1.39
N THR A 32 15.72 9.19 -1.51
CA THR A 32 14.93 9.81 -2.59
C THR A 32 15.58 9.63 -3.97
N LYS A 33 16.87 9.30 -4.01
CA LYS A 33 17.63 9.03 -5.24
C LYS A 33 17.59 7.57 -5.67
N HIS A 34 16.98 6.72 -4.87
CA HIS A 34 16.85 5.31 -5.23
C HIS A 34 15.98 5.14 -6.48
N VAL A 35 16.51 4.41 -7.45
CA VAL A 35 15.79 4.09 -8.69
C VAL A 35 15.05 2.78 -8.50
N MET A 36 13.73 2.86 -8.40
CA MET A 36 12.89 1.69 -8.25
C MET A 36 12.86 0.88 -9.54
N HIS A 37 13.02 -0.43 -9.44
CA HIS A 37 12.86 -1.34 -10.57
C HIS A 37 11.41 -1.41 -11.04
N THR A 38 11.22 -1.82 -12.29
CA THR A 38 9.91 -1.97 -12.92
C THR A 38 9.38 -3.38 -12.76
N GLU A 39 8.13 -3.51 -12.34
CA GLU A 39 7.40 -4.76 -12.20
C GLU A 39 6.10 -4.71 -12.99
N ARG A 40 5.68 -5.87 -13.53
CA ARG A 40 4.38 -5.99 -14.19
C ARG A 40 3.29 -6.24 -13.16
N TYR A 41 2.12 -5.64 -13.37
CA TYR A 41 0.99 -5.82 -12.47
C TYR A 41 -0.34 -5.81 -13.22
N HIS A 42 -1.34 -6.38 -12.56
CA HIS A 42 -2.70 -6.43 -13.05
C HIS A 42 -3.68 -6.11 -11.91
N VAL A 43 -4.58 -5.16 -12.17
CA VAL A 43 -5.73 -4.83 -11.31
C VAL A 43 -6.98 -4.97 -12.16
N PRO A 44 -7.77 -6.04 -11.98
CA PRO A 44 -8.97 -6.28 -12.77
C PRO A 44 -10.12 -5.35 -12.41
N GLN A 45 -11.08 -5.18 -13.33
CA GLN A 45 -12.21 -4.27 -13.16
C GLN A 45 -13.05 -4.60 -11.92
N ASP A 46 -13.24 -5.86 -11.59
CA ASP A 46 -14.00 -6.26 -10.39
C ASP A 46 -13.34 -5.86 -9.06
N VAL A 47 -12.03 -5.62 -9.04
CA VAL A 47 -11.30 -5.01 -7.93
C VAL A 47 -11.62 -3.52 -7.86
N VAL A 48 -11.58 -2.81 -9.01
CA VAL A 48 -11.92 -1.38 -9.11
C VAL A 48 -13.35 -1.16 -8.60
N ASP A 49 -14.30 -1.95 -9.08
CA ASP A 49 -15.70 -1.87 -8.67
C ASP A 49 -15.88 -2.11 -7.17
N ALA A 50 -15.13 -3.09 -6.61
CA ALA A 50 -15.16 -3.38 -5.17
C ALA A 50 -14.56 -2.23 -4.34
N VAL A 51 -13.49 -1.57 -4.82
CA VAL A 51 -12.91 -0.38 -4.17
C VAL A 51 -13.93 0.74 -4.15
N HIS A 52 -14.57 1.04 -5.29
CA HIS A 52 -15.61 2.07 -5.38
C HIS A 52 -16.77 1.79 -4.41
N ALA A 53 -17.31 0.57 -4.43
CA ALA A 53 -18.39 0.20 -3.52
C ALA A 53 -18.00 0.32 -2.05
N THR A 54 -16.76 -0.08 -1.70
CA THR A 54 -16.22 0.00 -0.35
C THR A 54 -16.10 1.46 0.12
N LYS A 55 -15.53 2.32 -0.71
CA LYS A 55 -15.36 3.76 -0.40
C LYS A 55 -16.71 4.48 -0.34
N ALA A 56 -17.61 4.18 -1.25
CA ALA A 56 -18.97 4.72 -1.28
C ALA A 56 -19.77 4.39 0.01
N ALA A 57 -19.55 3.20 0.56
CA ALA A 57 -20.15 2.77 1.82
C ALA A 57 -19.45 3.34 3.07
N GLY A 58 -18.42 4.17 2.92
CA GLY A 58 -17.62 4.71 4.02
C GLY A 58 -16.73 3.67 4.72
N HIS A 59 -16.47 2.54 4.06
CA HIS A 59 -15.62 1.47 4.58
C HIS A 59 -14.17 1.61 4.11
N ARG A 60 -13.31 0.70 4.57
CA ARG A 60 -11.87 0.73 4.34
C ARG A 60 -11.41 -0.33 3.37
N VAL A 61 -10.49 0.05 2.50
CA VAL A 61 -9.70 -0.87 1.67
C VAL A 61 -8.47 -1.30 2.45
N VAL A 62 -8.39 -2.58 2.78
CA VAL A 62 -7.29 -3.17 3.54
C VAL A 62 -6.43 -4.00 2.58
N ALA A 63 -5.22 -3.56 2.32
CA ALA A 63 -4.27 -4.36 1.55
C ALA A 63 -3.62 -5.45 2.41
N VAL A 64 -3.42 -6.62 1.84
CA VAL A 64 -2.65 -7.70 2.46
C VAL A 64 -1.38 -7.91 1.63
N GLY A 65 -0.25 -7.51 2.18
CA GLY A 65 1.06 -7.48 1.53
C GLY A 65 1.37 -6.18 0.81
N THR A 66 2.64 -5.82 0.80
CA THR A 66 3.18 -4.62 0.13
C THR A 66 2.98 -4.67 -1.38
N THR A 67 2.95 -5.86 -1.96
CA THR A 67 2.63 -6.12 -3.37
C THR A 67 1.23 -5.61 -3.72
N ALA A 68 0.22 -5.93 -2.89
CA ALA A 68 -1.14 -5.45 -3.09
C ALA A 68 -1.22 -3.91 -3.00
N VAL A 69 -0.49 -3.30 -2.06
CA VAL A 69 -0.38 -1.84 -1.97
C VAL A 69 0.15 -1.26 -3.26
N ARG A 70 1.30 -1.75 -3.75
CA ARG A 70 1.92 -1.21 -4.96
C ARG A 70 1.02 -1.36 -6.18
N SER A 71 0.35 -2.50 -6.35
CA SER A 71 -0.60 -2.70 -7.45
C SER A 71 -1.76 -1.71 -7.38
N LEU A 72 -2.41 -1.58 -6.23
CA LEU A 72 -3.58 -0.72 -6.05
C LEU A 72 -3.22 0.77 -6.22
N GLU A 73 -2.15 1.23 -5.58
CA GLU A 73 -1.72 2.63 -5.70
C GLU A 73 -1.18 2.97 -7.10
N SER A 74 -0.60 2.00 -7.83
CA SER A 74 -0.19 2.17 -9.23
C SER A 74 -1.38 2.20 -10.20
N ALA A 75 -2.52 1.69 -9.78
CA ALA A 75 -3.75 1.76 -10.57
C ALA A 75 -4.49 3.10 -10.41
N TRP A 76 -4.07 3.96 -9.50
CA TRP A 76 -4.58 5.33 -9.39
C TRP A 76 -4.14 6.14 -10.61
N ASP A 77 -5.11 6.80 -11.24
CA ASP A 77 -4.91 7.67 -12.39
C ASP A 77 -5.38 9.09 -12.03
N PRO A 78 -4.47 10.07 -11.92
CA PRO A 78 -4.84 11.43 -11.53
C PRO A 78 -5.67 12.16 -12.59
N GLU A 79 -5.68 11.69 -13.83
CA GLU A 79 -6.43 12.28 -14.95
C GLU A 79 -7.78 11.60 -15.16
N ALA A 80 -8.01 10.45 -14.53
CA ALA A 80 -9.31 9.78 -14.64
C ALA A 80 -10.44 10.67 -14.07
N PRO A 81 -11.61 10.68 -14.69
CA PRO A 81 -12.78 11.35 -14.12
C PRO A 81 -13.13 10.65 -12.79
N ALA A 82 -13.22 11.44 -11.72
CA ALA A 82 -13.56 10.89 -10.41
C ALA A 82 -14.90 10.16 -10.45
N SER A 83 -14.91 8.95 -9.90
CA SER A 83 -16.16 8.22 -9.66
C SER A 83 -17.06 8.98 -8.68
N THR A 84 -18.35 8.67 -8.68
CA THR A 84 -19.29 9.26 -7.73
C THR A 84 -19.82 8.18 -6.77
N PRO A 85 -19.53 8.26 -5.48
CA PRO A 85 -18.67 9.23 -4.79
C PRO A 85 -17.19 9.03 -5.09
N ALA A 86 -16.44 10.13 -5.10
CA ALA A 86 -15.01 10.10 -5.37
C ALA A 86 -14.27 9.27 -4.31
N VAL A 87 -13.29 8.49 -4.78
CA VAL A 87 -12.33 7.84 -3.88
C VAL A 87 -11.50 8.93 -3.20
N THR A 88 -11.65 9.08 -1.90
CA THR A 88 -10.92 10.09 -1.13
C THR A 88 -9.60 9.53 -0.65
N ALA A 89 -8.51 10.19 -1.00
CA ALA A 89 -7.20 9.88 -0.45
C ALA A 89 -7.21 9.99 1.07
N ARG A 90 -6.66 9.00 1.75
CA ARG A 90 -6.50 9.03 3.19
C ARG A 90 -5.12 9.58 3.54
N ARG A 91 -5.10 10.52 4.45
CA ARG A 91 -3.87 10.97 5.09
C ARG A 91 -3.63 10.12 6.33
N PHE A 92 -2.45 9.58 6.43
CA PHE A 92 -1.98 8.97 7.66
C PHE A 92 -1.41 10.08 8.57
N GLU A 93 -1.53 9.89 9.88
CA GLU A 93 -1.04 10.84 10.87
C GLU A 93 0.47 11.07 10.68
N GLY A 94 0.86 12.34 10.51
CA GLY A 94 2.25 12.72 10.22
C GLY A 94 2.61 12.90 8.75
N ALA A 95 1.67 12.70 7.80
CA ALA A 95 1.90 13.06 6.40
C ALA A 95 1.94 14.58 6.22
N PRO A 96 2.87 15.14 5.40
CA PRO A 96 2.97 16.58 5.18
C PRO A 96 1.70 17.13 4.53
N ASP A 97 1.36 18.38 4.88
CA ASP A 97 0.13 19.10 4.48
C ASP A 97 0.00 19.42 2.98
N SER A 98 0.96 19.03 2.15
CA SER A 98 1.15 19.59 0.82
C SER A 98 0.28 19.03 -0.31
N ALA A 99 -0.52 17.99 -0.09
CA ALA A 99 -1.40 17.46 -1.12
C ALA A 99 -2.87 17.79 -0.78
N ALA A 100 -3.36 18.92 -1.26
CA ALA A 100 -4.80 19.09 -1.41
C ALA A 100 -5.30 17.94 -2.30
N VAL A 101 -6.19 17.11 -1.77
CA VAL A 101 -6.93 16.12 -2.57
C VAL A 101 -7.78 16.95 -3.52
N THR A 102 -7.24 17.28 -4.68
CA THR A 102 -8.04 17.84 -5.77
C THR A 102 -9.01 16.74 -6.17
N GLY A 103 -10.28 17.02 -6.27
CA GLY A 103 -11.35 16.05 -6.59
C GLY A 103 -11.23 15.47 -8.01
N ARG A 104 -10.01 15.18 -8.45
CA ARG A 104 -9.62 14.54 -9.70
C ARG A 104 -8.82 13.29 -9.39
N GLY A 105 -8.92 12.33 -10.28
CA GLY A 105 -8.24 11.04 -10.19
C GLY A 105 -9.15 9.95 -9.64
N ASP A 106 -8.89 8.73 -10.09
CA ASP A 106 -9.60 7.54 -9.66
C ASP A 106 -8.73 6.29 -9.84
N ILE A 107 -9.10 5.21 -9.18
CA ILE A 107 -8.54 3.89 -9.48
C ILE A 107 -9.17 3.37 -10.78
N VAL A 108 -8.35 2.83 -11.65
CA VAL A 108 -8.80 2.29 -12.95
C VAL A 108 -8.27 0.88 -13.17
N GLU A 109 -8.96 0.11 -14.00
CA GLU A 109 -8.46 -1.19 -14.44
C GLU A 109 -7.08 -1.05 -15.09
N ARG A 110 -6.17 -1.96 -14.73
CA ARG A 110 -4.84 -2.06 -15.35
C ARG A 110 -4.60 -3.51 -15.79
N ARG A 111 -4.44 -3.71 -17.08
CA ARG A 111 -4.09 -5.01 -17.68
C ARG A 111 -2.67 -4.95 -18.19
N ASP A 112 -1.83 -5.91 -17.78
CA ASP A 112 -0.43 -6.00 -18.21
C ASP A 112 0.34 -4.68 -18.11
N ALA A 113 0.02 -3.89 -17.08
CA ALA A 113 0.68 -2.61 -16.85
C ALA A 113 2.02 -2.81 -16.11
N THR A 114 2.85 -1.78 -16.14
CA THR A 114 4.12 -1.78 -15.41
C THR A 114 4.14 -0.67 -14.37
N THR A 115 4.83 -0.91 -13.26
CA THR A 115 5.01 0.08 -12.20
C THR A 115 6.44 0.11 -11.69
N ASN A 116 6.94 1.30 -11.45
CA ASN A 116 8.14 1.59 -10.67
C ASN A 116 7.80 2.45 -9.44
N LEU A 117 6.56 2.36 -8.96
CA LEU A 117 6.07 3.17 -7.85
C LEU A 117 6.94 2.94 -6.60
N TYR A 118 7.51 4.02 -6.10
CA TYR A 118 8.31 4.06 -4.89
C TYR A 118 7.57 4.86 -3.82
N LEU A 119 7.01 4.17 -2.85
CA LEU A 119 6.32 4.77 -1.71
C LEU A 119 7.31 4.97 -0.56
N MET A 120 7.35 6.20 -0.04
CA MET A 120 8.24 6.62 1.04
C MET A 120 7.53 7.61 1.96
N PRO A 121 8.06 7.93 3.14
CA PRO A 121 7.51 8.97 4.00
C PRO A 121 7.21 10.26 3.23
N GLY A 122 5.96 10.74 3.32
CA GLY A 122 5.46 11.87 2.55
C GLY A 122 4.68 11.51 1.29
N SER A 123 4.67 10.25 0.86
CA SER A 123 3.80 9.79 -0.22
C SER A 123 2.32 9.84 0.19
N THR A 124 1.46 10.15 -0.78
CA THR A 124 0.01 10.09 -0.59
C THR A 124 -0.50 8.72 -1.01
N TYR A 125 -1.37 8.14 -0.20
CA TYR A 125 -2.12 6.93 -0.51
C TYR A 125 -3.51 7.31 -0.97
N HIS A 126 -3.91 6.83 -2.15
CA HIS A 126 -5.18 7.17 -2.75
C HIS A 126 -6.23 6.07 -2.56
N VAL A 127 -5.81 4.82 -2.59
CA VAL A 127 -6.69 3.66 -2.59
C VAL A 127 -6.70 2.94 -1.26
N VAL A 128 -5.52 2.67 -0.68
CA VAL A 128 -5.33 1.83 0.49
C VAL A 128 -5.52 2.62 1.79
N ASP A 129 -6.35 2.10 2.69
CA ASP A 129 -6.64 2.73 3.99
C ASP A 129 -5.95 2.01 5.16
N ALA A 130 -5.55 0.77 4.97
CA ALA A 130 -4.83 -0.02 5.98
C ALA A 130 -4.02 -1.13 5.30
N LEU A 131 -2.98 -1.58 5.98
CA LEU A 131 -2.07 -2.59 5.47
C LEU A 131 -1.82 -3.67 6.52
N ILE A 132 -1.97 -4.94 6.09
CA ILE A 132 -1.46 -6.10 6.84
C ILE A 132 -0.20 -6.55 6.12
N THR A 133 0.94 -6.57 6.81
CA THR A 133 2.22 -6.95 6.22
C THR A 133 3.16 -7.57 7.24
N ASN A 134 4.19 -8.29 6.78
CA ASN A 134 5.26 -8.78 7.63
C ASN A 134 6.15 -7.63 8.14
N PHE A 135 7.05 -7.95 9.06
CA PHE A 135 8.13 -7.06 9.47
C PHE A 135 9.27 -7.12 8.45
N HIS A 136 9.66 -5.98 7.93
CA HIS A 136 10.65 -5.85 6.85
C HIS A 136 12.04 -5.50 7.36
N VAL A 137 13.08 -5.80 6.57
CA VAL A 137 14.46 -5.42 6.91
C VAL A 137 14.65 -3.91 6.86
N PRO A 138 15.45 -3.35 7.77
CA PRO A 138 15.88 -1.95 7.70
C PRO A 138 16.56 -1.62 6.36
N ARG A 139 16.45 -0.37 5.92
CA ARG A 139 17.02 0.13 4.67
C ARG A 139 16.50 -0.59 3.40
N SER A 140 15.32 -1.14 3.43
CA SER A 140 14.64 -1.69 2.24
C SER A 140 13.57 -0.74 1.72
N THR A 141 13.21 -0.88 0.44
CA THR A 141 12.09 -0.17 -0.18
C THR A 141 10.76 -0.51 0.50
N LEU A 142 10.64 -1.74 1.04
CA LEU A 142 9.48 -2.19 1.80
C LEU A 142 9.38 -1.47 3.16
N MET A 143 10.51 -1.22 3.83
CA MET A 143 10.54 -0.41 5.05
C MET A 143 10.12 1.04 4.77
N MET A 144 10.53 1.60 3.63
CA MET A 144 10.11 2.95 3.21
C MET A 144 8.60 3.00 3.00
N LEU A 145 8.02 2.00 2.31
CA LEU A 145 6.59 1.90 2.06
C LEU A 145 5.79 1.86 3.38
N VAL A 146 6.15 0.99 4.33
CA VAL A 146 5.43 0.92 5.61
C VAL A 146 5.59 2.18 6.44
N SER A 147 6.74 2.85 6.35
CA SER A 147 7.00 4.13 7.02
C SER A 147 6.27 5.31 6.38
N ALA A 148 5.66 5.12 5.22
CA ALA A 148 4.78 6.11 4.60
C ALA A 148 3.33 6.02 5.11
N LEU A 149 2.96 4.90 5.74
CA LEU A 149 1.62 4.66 6.29
C LEU A 149 1.49 5.05 7.77
N ALA A 150 2.60 5.32 8.44
CA ALA A 150 2.64 5.71 9.85
C ALA A 150 3.88 6.57 10.11
N THR A 151 3.96 7.22 11.27
CA THR A 151 5.16 7.97 11.62
C THR A 151 6.35 7.03 11.87
N ARG A 152 7.56 7.56 11.72
CA ARG A 152 8.78 6.81 12.02
C ARG A 152 8.76 6.27 13.46
N GLU A 153 8.30 7.10 14.41
CA GLU A 153 8.20 6.76 15.83
C GLU A 153 7.25 5.60 16.07
N GLN A 154 6.09 5.60 15.41
CA GLN A 154 5.09 4.50 15.49
C GLN A 154 5.67 3.20 14.92
N ILE A 155 6.31 3.24 13.77
CA ILE A 155 6.94 2.07 13.15
C ILE A 155 8.06 1.54 14.06
N MET A 156 8.94 2.40 14.57
CA MET A 156 10.03 1.97 15.46
C MET A 156 9.51 1.36 16.76
N ALA A 157 8.46 1.95 17.34
CA ALA A 157 7.83 1.39 18.55
C ALA A 157 7.20 0.01 18.28
N ALA A 158 6.51 -0.16 17.14
CA ALA A 158 5.94 -1.45 16.76
C ALA A 158 7.04 -2.52 16.54
N TYR A 159 8.15 -2.15 15.90
CA TYR A 159 9.28 -3.05 15.70
C TYR A 159 9.96 -3.43 17.02
N GLN A 160 10.13 -2.46 17.95
CA GLN A 160 10.69 -2.76 19.26
C GLN A 160 9.78 -3.71 20.05
N ALA A 161 8.48 -3.46 20.08
CA ALA A 161 7.51 -4.34 20.72
C ALA A 161 7.55 -5.76 20.11
N ALA A 162 7.65 -5.87 18.78
CA ALA A 162 7.75 -7.16 18.10
C ALA A 162 9.04 -7.92 18.48
N ILE A 163 10.16 -7.20 18.68
CA ILE A 163 11.42 -7.80 19.14
C ILE A 163 11.28 -8.30 20.58
N ASP A 164 10.72 -7.48 21.46
CA ASP A 164 10.55 -7.79 22.89
C ASP A 164 9.63 -9.01 23.08
N GLU A 165 8.57 -9.09 22.28
CA GLU A 165 7.61 -10.20 22.26
C GLU A 165 8.07 -11.40 21.40
N ARG A 166 9.27 -11.35 20.84
CA ARG A 166 9.89 -12.41 20.01
C ARG A 166 9.08 -12.81 18.77
N TYR A 167 8.50 -11.84 18.11
CA TYR A 167 7.83 -12.06 16.83
C TYR A 167 8.84 -12.49 15.75
N ARG A 168 8.37 -13.30 14.82
CA ARG A 168 9.17 -13.80 13.69
C ARG A 168 9.08 -12.81 12.54
N PHE A 169 10.22 -12.31 12.13
CA PHE A 169 10.36 -11.29 11.10
C PHE A 169 10.38 -11.90 9.68
N LEU A 170 10.29 -11.06 8.69
CA LEU A 170 10.34 -11.38 7.26
C LEU A 170 9.20 -12.34 6.86
N SER A 171 9.55 -13.40 6.12
CA SER A 171 8.59 -14.41 5.64
C SER A 171 8.25 -15.49 6.67
N PHE A 172 8.74 -15.39 7.91
CA PHE A 172 8.56 -16.42 8.95
C PHE A 172 7.20 -16.39 9.67
N GLY A 173 6.30 -15.49 9.27
CA GLY A 173 4.89 -15.67 9.50
C GLY A 173 4.19 -14.68 10.42
N ASP A 174 4.90 -13.86 11.18
CA ASP A 174 4.24 -12.83 12.00
C ASP A 174 4.04 -11.56 11.17
N ALA A 175 3.02 -10.78 11.51
CA ALA A 175 2.61 -9.62 10.74
C ALA A 175 2.13 -8.48 11.64
N MET A 176 2.14 -7.27 11.09
CA MET A 176 1.58 -6.08 11.70
C MET A 176 0.39 -5.56 10.89
N LEU A 177 -0.55 -4.91 11.57
CA LEU A 177 -1.63 -4.12 10.96
C LEU A 177 -1.32 -2.64 11.16
N ILE A 178 -1.21 -1.92 10.05
CA ILE A 178 -1.06 -0.46 10.01
C ILE A 178 -2.40 0.13 9.57
N ARG A 179 -2.95 1.09 10.35
CA ARG A 179 -4.28 1.67 10.10
C ARG A 179 -4.38 3.13 10.52
#